data_5c5af9f1ca55a5c4eb1757034feb0636
#
_entry.id   5c5af9f1ca55a5c4eb1757034feb0636
#
_cell.length_a   1.000
_cell.length_b   1.000
_cell.length_c   1.000
_cell.angle_alpha   90.00
_cell.angle_beta   90.00
_cell.angle_gamma   90.00
#
_symmetry.space_group_name_H-M   'P 1'
#
loop_
_entity.id
_entity.type
_entity.pdbx_description
1 polymer ?
#
loop_
_entity_poly.entity_id
_entity_poly.type
_entity_poly.pdbx_seq_one_letter_code
_entity_poly.pdbx_strand_id
1 'polypeptide(L)'
;MTRSLTDLEFLVLWEETGNDTLPLPLSFATDLRDRILFDQAKFDIRERMAVARDEYADLVLQALTHPDIHIAVHAHDGADPFLPEGSIRIYAARRGDQGFVVRQIPGKTIWHSSGFVVTQCDAIALAAAVVRELPEQSPGRYSNITLQQDNSESVADPDAFAMYDFVEDDQDSTDQLADYLFTAPVQRIGQIDISQGSSRFGPRGIVRRRLGWRDLIDDGRYTITGDSPAVAHGTDGARMINMINTEIAAVVSAIKDERTD
;
A
#
# COMPACT_ATOMS: atom_id res chain seq x y z
N MET A 1 -0.71 -9.34 -18.18
CA MET A 1 0.72 -9.74 -18.39
C MET A 1 1.44 -9.62 -17.04
N THR A 2 2.38 -10.55 -16.73
CA THR A 2 3.14 -10.49 -15.46
C THR A 2 4.63 -10.63 -15.80
N ARG A 3 5.48 -9.83 -15.14
CA ARG A 3 6.95 -9.82 -15.32
C ARG A 3 7.63 -9.78 -13.94
N SER A 4 8.64 -10.62 -13.75
CA SER A 4 9.51 -10.59 -12.58
C SER A 4 10.81 -9.88 -12.91
N LEU A 5 11.28 -9.05 -11.98
CA LEU A 5 12.52 -8.31 -12.06
C LEU A 5 13.33 -8.56 -10.79
N THR A 6 14.64 -8.62 -10.92
CA THR A 6 15.49 -8.56 -9.73
C THR A 6 15.37 -7.18 -9.08
N ASP A 7 15.80 -7.07 -7.84
CA ASP A 7 15.79 -5.82 -7.08
C ASP A 7 16.60 -4.72 -7.80
N LEU A 8 17.78 -5.07 -8.33
CA LEU A 8 18.64 -4.13 -9.02
C LEU A 8 18.12 -3.78 -10.44
N GLU A 9 17.47 -4.72 -11.13
CA GLU A 9 16.81 -4.42 -12.44
C GLU A 9 15.68 -3.42 -12.25
N PHE A 10 14.85 -3.58 -11.22
CA PHE A 10 13.77 -2.63 -10.96
C PHE A 10 14.31 -1.25 -10.57
N LEU A 11 15.36 -1.20 -9.73
CA LEU A 11 16.01 0.06 -9.36
C LEU A 11 16.56 0.79 -10.60
N VAL A 12 17.28 0.07 -11.47
CA VAL A 12 17.87 0.64 -12.71
C VAL A 12 16.79 1.22 -13.61
N LEU A 13 15.68 0.48 -13.82
CA LEU A 13 14.54 0.97 -14.60
C LEU A 13 13.92 2.21 -13.96
N TRP A 14 13.81 2.23 -12.64
CA TRP A 14 13.25 3.36 -11.92
C TRP A 14 14.13 4.61 -12.03
N GLU A 15 15.44 4.46 -11.90
CA GLU A 15 16.42 5.57 -12.06
C GLU A 15 16.37 6.19 -13.48
N GLU A 16 16.01 5.43 -14.52
CA GLU A 16 15.82 5.97 -15.87
C GLU A 16 14.68 7.00 -15.98
N THR A 17 13.75 6.98 -15.03
CA THR A 17 12.67 7.98 -14.93
C THR A 17 13.11 9.31 -14.31
N GLY A 18 14.37 9.41 -13.88
CA GLY A 18 14.92 10.58 -13.18
C GLY A 18 14.63 10.61 -11.67
N ASN A 19 14.13 9.51 -11.10
CA ASN A 19 13.85 9.39 -9.68
C ASN A 19 14.92 8.54 -8.99
N ASP A 20 15.53 9.05 -7.92
CA ASP A 20 16.59 8.37 -7.18
C ASP A 20 16.09 7.41 -6.10
N THR A 21 14.82 7.52 -5.72
CA THR A 21 14.18 6.70 -4.68
C THR A 21 12.95 6.00 -5.21
N LEU A 22 12.77 4.73 -4.83
CA LEU A 22 11.56 3.98 -5.18
C LEU A 22 10.30 4.62 -4.57
N PRO A 23 9.14 4.47 -5.21
CA PRO A 23 7.90 4.98 -4.65
C PRO A 23 7.53 4.18 -3.39
N LEU A 24 7.14 4.89 -2.32
CA LEU A 24 6.68 4.22 -1.10
C LEU A 24 5.45 3.34 -1.40
N PRO A 25 5.36 2.15 -0.77
CA PRO A 25 6.20 1.63 0.31
C PRO A 25 7.38 0.76 -0.18
N LEU A 26 7.65 0.72 -1.47
CA LEU A 26 8.75 -0.09 -2.01
C LEU A 26 10.10 0.39 -1.45
N SER A 27 11.02 -0.54 -1.24
CA SER A 27 12.34 -0.25 -0.70
C SER A 27 13.42 -1.04 -1.42
N PHE A 28 14.61 -0.49 -1.42
CA PHE A 28 15.80 -1.13 -1.93
C PHE A 28 16.95 -0.91 -0.95
N ALA A 29 17.64 -1.99 -0.61
CA ALA A 29 18.90 -1.96 0.10
C ALA A 29 19.84 -3.00 -0.51
N THR A 30 21.14 -2.71 -0.51
CA THR A 30 22.16 -3.60 -1.10
C THR A 30 23.28 -3.87 -0.11
N ASP A 31 23.87 -5.08 -0.23
CA ASP A 31 25.09 -5.45 0.48
C ASP A 31 26.38 -5.02 -0.23
N LEU A 32 26.27 -4.56 -1.47
CA LEU A 32 27.40 -4.05 -2.22
C LEU A 32 27.86 -2.73 -1.60
N ARG A 33 28.83 -2.82 -0.67
CA ARG A 33 29.40 -1.64 0.02
C ARG A 33 30.36 -0.85 -0.86
N ASP A 34 30.96 -1.50 -1.83
CA ASP A 34 31.85 -0.85 -2.80
C ASP A 34 31.02 -0.17 -3.88
N ARG A 35 31.09 1.15 -3.90
CA ARG A 35 30.36 1.99 -4.85
C ARG A 35 30.74 1.70 -6.30
N ILE A 36 32.01 1.40 -6.56
CA ILE A 36 32.47 1.12 -7.92
C ILE A 36 31.84 -0.18 -8.43
N LEU A 37 31.81 -1.22 -7.60
CA LEU A 37 31.17 -2.49 -7.95
C LEU A 37 29.67 -2.35 -8.10
N PHE A 38 29.02 -1.51 -7.29
CA PHE A 38 27.60 -1.24 -7.41
C PHE A 38 27.27 -0.49 -8.70
N ASP A 39 28.05 0.55 -9.03
CA ASP A 39 27.86 1.33 -10.27
C ASP A 39 28.16 0.46 -11.50
N GLN A 40 29.15 -0.44 -11.46
CA GLN A 40 29.41 -1.40 -12.52
C GLN A 40 28.24 -2.36 -12.72
N ALA A 41 27.68 -2.92 -11.62
CA ALA A 41 26.53 -3.82 -11.68
C ALA A 41 25.31 -3.13 -12.30
N LYS A 42 25.06 -1.87 -11.96
CA LYS A 42 23.99 -1.07 -12.60
C LYS A 42 24.26 -0.83 -14.07
N PHE A 43 25.49 -0.54 -14.45
CA PHE A 43 25.88 -0.34 -15.85
C PHE A 43 25.62 -1.62 -16.67
N ASP A 44 26.07 -2.79 -16.19
CA ASP A 44 25.89 -4.07 -16.89
C ASP A 44 24.41 -4.41 -17.08
N ILE A 45 23.57 -4.04 -16.09
CA ILE A 45 22.11 -4.21 -16.18
C ILE A 45 21.53 -3.27 -17.23
N ARG A 46 21.92 -1.98 -17.27
CA ARG A 46 21.45 -1.02 -18.27
C ARG A 46 21.75 -1.50 -19.68
N GLU A 47 22.98 -1.94 -19.95
CA GLU A 47 23.39 -2.46 -21.27
C GLU A 47 22.51 -3.67 -21.65
N ARG A 48 22.31 -4.61 -20.75
CA ARG A 48 21.51 -5.80 -20.99
C ARG A 48 20.04 -5.46 -21.24
N MET A 49 19.48 -4.54 -20.46
CA MET A 49 18.07 -4.14 -20.56
C MET A 49 17.82 -3.24 -21.78
N ALA A 50 18.79 -2.44 -22.20
CA ALA A 50 18.68 -1.62 -23.41
C ALA A 50 18.41 -2.47 -24.66
N VAL A 51 19.03 -3.65 -24.73
CA VAL A 51 18.81 -4.61 -25.82
C VAL A 51 17.44 -5.30 -25.74
N ALA A 52 16.92 -5.50 -24.52
CA ALA A 52 15.66 -6.21 -24.25
C ALA A 52 14.48 -5.26 -23.99
N ARG A 53 14.67 -3.95 -24.17
CA ARG A 53 13.63 -2.95 -23.91
C ARG A 53 12.45 -3.16 -24.84
N ASP A 54 11.28 -3.24 -24.26
CA ASP A 54 10.02 -3.38 -24.96
C ASP A 54 9.07 -2.23 -24.59
N GLU A 55 8.06 -2.01 -25.42
CA GLU A 55 7.02 -1.01 -25.20
C GLU A 55 6.29 -1.20 -23.86
N TYR A 56 6.22 -2.44 -23.38
CA TYR A 56 5.60 -2.76 -22.09
C TYR A 56 6.35 -2.12 -20.92
N ALA A 57 7.69 -2.15 -20.92
CA ALA A 57 8.49 -1.53 -19.87
C ALA A 57 8.25 0.00 -19.81
N ASP A 58 8.16 0.65 -20.97
CA ASP A 58 7.88 2.08 -21.06
C ASP A 58 6.47 2.42 -20.53
N LEU A 59 5.46 1.62 -20.85
CA LEU A 59 4.10 1.79 -20.35
C LEU A 59 4.04 1.64 -18.81
N VAL A 60 4.72 0.63 -18.27
CA VAL A 60 4.83 0.41 -16.82
C VAL A 60 5.46 1.64 -16.15
N LEU A 61 6.64 2.05 -16.61
CA LEU A 61 7.36 3.19 -15.99
C LEU A 61 6.53 4.47 -16.06
N GLN A 62 5.89 4.73 -17.20
CA GLN A 62 5.05 5.90 -17.38
C GLN A 62 3.86 5.89 -16.42
N ALA A 63 3.21 4.74 -16.21
CA ALA A 63 2.08 4.62 -15.30
C ALA A 63 2.50 4.76 -13.83
N LEU A 64 3.65 4.20 -13.46
CA LEU A 64 4.15 4.27 -12.08
C LEU A 64 4.64 5.67 -11.70
N THR A 65 5.23 6.42 -12.64
CA THR A 65 5.79 7.76 -12.38
C THR A 65 4.75 8.88 -12.50
N HIS A 66 3.76 8.72 -13.36
CA HIS A 66 2.72 9.71 -13.61
C HIS A 66 1.32 9.09 -13.55
N PRO A 67 0.95 8.49 -12.43
CA PRO A 67 -0.37 7.88 -12.29
C PRO A 67 -1.48 8.93 -12.24
N ASP A 68 -2.68 8.56 -12.68
CA ASP A 68 -3.90 9.31 -12.32
C ASP A 68 -4.25 9.06 -10.85
N ILE A 69 -4.12 7.78 -10.45
CA ILE A 69 -4.36 7.31 -9.07
C ILE A 69 -3.28 6.28 -8.75
N HIS A 70 -2.77 6.31 -7.52
CA HIS A 70 -1.93 5.24 -7.01
C HIS A 70 -2.44 4.69 -5.68
N ILE A 71 -2.12 3.42 -5.43
CA ILE A 71 -2.43 2.71 -4.20
C ILE A 71 -1.11 2.21 -3.62
N ALA A 72 -0.82 2.61 -2.40
CA ALA A 72 0.33 2.14 -1.63
C ALA A 72 -0.18 1.21 -0.53
N VAL A 73 0.32 -0.04 -0.48
CA VAL A 73 -0.04 -1.01 0.55
C VAL A 73 1.20 -1.39 1.34
N HIS A 74 1.12 -1.20 2.62
CA HIS A 74 2.17 -1.60 3.55
C HIS A 74 1.58 -2.42 4.69
N ALA A 75 2.21 -3.56 5.00
CA ALA A 75 1.85 -4.34 6.18
C ALA A 75 3.09 -4.99 6.77
N HIS A 76 2.97 -5.38 8.04
CA HIS A 76 4.01 -6.06 8.80
C HIS A 76 3.39 -7.15 9.68
N ASP A 77 4.22 -8.03 10.19
CA ASP A 77 3.83 -9.00 11.20
C ASP A 77 3.39 -8.31 12.49
N GLY A 78 2.36 -8.85 13.14
CA GLY A 78 1.78 -8.22 14.33
C GLY A 78 2.62 -8.38 15.60
N ALA A 79 3.44 -9.43 15.67
CA ALA A 79 4.31 -9.69 16.82
C ALA A 79 5.72 -9.12 16.63
N ASP A 80 6.24 -9.17 15.40
CA ASP A 80 7.57 -8.63 15.06
C ASP A 80 7.50 -7.78 13.78
N PRO A 81 7.37 -6.46 13.89
CA PRO A 81 7.33 -5.55 12.74
C PRO A 81 8.59 -5.60 11.85
N PHE A 82 9.70 -6.15 12.35
CA PHE A 82 10.95 -6.28 11.62
C PHE A 82 11.14 -7.67 10.97
N LEU A 83 10.15 -8.56 11.08
CA LEU A 83 10.15 -9.86 10.42
C LEU A 83 9.99 -9.66 8.90
N PRO A 84 10.99 -9.98 8.06
CA PRO A 84 10.92 -9.68 6.62
C PRO A 84 9.79 -10.42 5.92
N GLU A 85 9.56 -11.69 6.27
CA GLU A 85 8.53 -12.55 5.69
C GLU A 85 7.09 -12.05 5.99
N GLY A 86 6.93 -11.29 7.08
CA GLY A 86 5.68 -10.64 7.46
C GLY A 86 5.42 -9.33 6.70
N SER A 87 6.44 -8.79 6.02
CA SER A 87 6.33 -7.51 5.32
C SER A 87 5.61 -7.65 3.98
N ILE A 88 4.60 -6.82 3.75
CA ILE A 88 3.91 -6.68 2.47
C ILE A 88 4.12 -5.26 1.99
N ARG A 89 4.64 -5.11 0.77
CA ARG A 89 4.86 -3.84 0.11
C ARG A 89 4.36 -3.91 -1.33
N ILE A 90 3.33 -3.14 -1.62
CA ILE A 90 2.73 -3.09 -2.96
C ILE A 90 2.57 -1.61 -3.34
N TYR A 91 2.98 -1.29 -4.56
CA TYR A 91 2.65 -0.03 -5.20
C TYR A 91 1.85 -0.32 -6.46
N ALA A 92 0.63 0.19 -6.53
CA ALA A 92 -0.22 0.02 -7.70
C ALA A 92 -0.56 1.39 -8.29
N ALA A 93 -0.59 1.46 -9.61
CA ALA A 93 -0.83 2.69 -10.34
C ALA A 93 -1.88 2.49 -11.43
N ARG A 94 -2.74 3.48 -11.60
CA ARG A 94 -3.69 3.59 -12.71
C ARG A 94 -3.32 4.78 -13.58
N ARG A 95 -3.24 4.55 -14.89
CA ARG A 95 -3.11 5.61 -15.89
C ARG A 95 -4.03 5.33 -17.07
N GLY A 96 -5.00 6.20 -17.31
CA GLY A 96 -6.04 5.97 -18.32
C GLY A 96 -6.85 4.71 -18.03
N ASP A 97 -6.86 3.79 -18.97
CA ASP A 97 -7.55 2.50 -18.93
C ASP A 97 -6.68 1.34 -18.41
N GLN A 98 -5.41 1.61 -18.09
CA GLN A 98 -4.46 0.58 -17.65
C GLN A 98 -4.17 0.71 -16.15
N GLY A 99 -3.96 -0.46 -15.53
CA GLY A 99 -3.49 -0.60 -14.17
C GLY A 99 -2.23 -1.47 -14.11
N PHE A 100 -1.35 -1.15 -13.18
CA PHE A 100 -0.15 -1.92 -12.89
C PHE A 100 0.00 -2.09 -11.38
N VAL A 101 0.32 -3.30 -10.96
CA VAL A 101 0.60 -3.64 -9.56
C VAL A 101 2.03 -4.12 -9.47
N VAL A 102 2.81 -3.48 -8.62
CA VAL A 102 4.19 -3.85 -8.30
C VAL A 102 4.21 -4.40 -6.89
N ARG A 103 4.49 -5.69 -6.74
CA ARG A 103 4.68 -6.34 -5.45
C ARG A 103 6.16 -6.57 -5.20
N GLN A 104 6.67 -6.09 -4.08
CA GLN A 104 8.01 -6.38 -3.60
C GLN A 104 8.05 -7.79 -2.99
N ILE A 105 9.05 -8.58 -3.37
CA ILE A 105 9.35 -9.86 -2.72
C ILE A 105 10.25 -9.57 -1.52
N PRO A 106 9.88 -10.00 -0.30
CA PRO A 106 10.71 -9.78 0.88
C PRO A 106 12.15 -10.30 0.70
N GLY A 107 13.11 -9.53 1.19
CA GLY A 107 14.52 -9.91 1.24
C GLY A 107 14.96 -10.32 2.64
N LYS A 108 16.25 -10.24 2.90
CA LYS A 108 16.86 -10.66 4.19
C LYS A 108 16.52 -9.75 5.38
N THR A 109 16.09 -8.53 5.14
CA THR A 109 15.55 -7.61 6.14
C THR A 109 14.37 -6.86 5.54
N ILE A 110 13.60 -6.14 6.34
CA ILE A 110 12.47 -5.32 5.86
C ILE A 110 12.86 -4.26 4.83
N TRP A 111 14.15 -3.89 4.73
CA TRP A 111 14.67 -2.91 3.78
C TRP A 111 15.16 -3.53 2.47
N HIS A 112 15.49 -4.84 2.49
CA HIS A 112 15.97 -5.55 1.32
C HIS A 112 14.81 -6.15 0.54
N SER A 113 14.98 -6.20 -0.77
CA SER A 113 14.09 -6.89 -1.69
C SER A 113 14.81 -8.10 -2.29
N SER A 114 14.11 -9.19 -2.52
CA SER A 114 14.59 -10.30 -3.37
C SER A 114 14.15 -10.15 -4.82
N GLY A 115 13.40 -9.09 -5.14
CA GLY A 115 12.91 -8.76 -6.47
C GLY A 115 11.51 -8.14 -6.44
N PHE A 116 11.01 -7.86 -7.62
CA PHE A 116 9.69 -7.26 -7.82
C PHE A 116 8.90 -8.02 -8.87
N VAL A 117 7.61 -8.16 -8.63
CA VAL A 117 6.66 -8.72 -9.60
C VAL A 117 5.74 -7.60 -10.07
N VAL A 118 5.75 -7.34 -11.37
CA VAL A 118 4.91 -6.33 -12.03
C VAL A 118 3.78 -7.05 -12.75
N THR A 119 2.54 -6.76 -12.40
CA THR A 119 1.33 -7.33 -13.01
C THR A 119 0.48 -6.23 -13.62
N GLN A 120 0.14 -6.36 -14.90
CA GLN A 120 -0.79 -5.48 -15.60
C GLN A 120 -2.23 -5.96 -15.41
N CYS A 121 -3.15 -5.02 -15.27
CA CYS A 121 -4.58 -5.25 -15.21
C CYS A 121 -5.36 -4.11 -15.88
N ASP A 122 -6.65 -4.28 -16.04
CA ASP A 122 -7.53 -3.19 -16.42
C ASP A 122 -7.63 -2.18 -15.26
N ALA A 123 -7.77 -0.90 -15.58
CA ALA A 123 -7.90 0.17 -14.58
C ALA A 123 -9.04 -0.06 -13.57
N ILE A 124 -10.16 -0.64 -14.02
CA ILE A 124 -11.32 -0.94 -13.18
C ILE A 124 -11.09 -2.17 -12.28
N ALA A 125 -10.10 -3.00 -12.61
CA ALA A 125 -9.75 -4.20 -11.85
C ALA A 125 -8.62 -3.95 -10.84
N LEU A 126 -8.15 -2.69 -10.69
CA LEU A 126 -6.97 -2.37 -9.87
C LEU A 126 -7.13 -2.81 -8.41
N ALA A 127 -8.29 -2.56 -7.79
CA ALA A 127 -8.57 -2.99 -6.41
C ALA A 127 -8.51 -4.52 -6.28
N ALA A 128 -9.11 -5.25 -7.23
CA ALA A 128 -9.08 -6.71 -7.23
C ALA A 128 -7.65 -7.26 -7.45
N ALA A 129 -6.85 -6.58 -8.30
CA ALA A 129 -5.46 -6.95 -8.52
C ALA A 129 -4.61 -6.74 -7.26
N VAL A 130 -4.81 -5.64 -6.52
CA VAL A 130 -4.14 -5.36 -5.24
C VAL A 130 -4.52 -6.40 -4.18
N VAL A 131 -5.83 -6.67 -4.00
CA VAL A 131 -6.29 -7.62 -2.96
C VAL A 131 -5.81 -9.04 -3.24
N ARG A 132 -5.64 -9.44 -4.50
CA ARG A 132 -5.08 -10.74 -4.88
C ARG A 132 -3.64 -10.95 -4.40
N GLU A 133 -2.88 -9.87 -4.22
CA GLU A 133 -1.51 -9.93 -3.71
C GLU A 133 -1.45 -9.99 -2.16
N LEU A 134 -2.60 -9.85 -1.48
CA LEU A 134 -2.70 -10.00 -0.03
C LEU A 134 -2.96 -11.47 0.33
N PRO A 135 -2.51 -11.92 1.50
CA PRO A 135 -2.87 -13.25 2.00
C PRO A 135 -4.38 -13.40 2.14
N GLU A 136 -4.90 -14.57 1.76
CA GLU A 136 -6.29 -14.92 2.01
C GLU A 136 -6.54 -14.98 3.51
N GLN A 137 -7.68 -14.42 3.93
CA GLN A 137 -8.09 -14.41 5.33
C GLN A 137 -9.62 -14.43 5.41
N SER A 138 -10.15 -15.18 6.37
CA SER A 138 -11.57 -15.16 6.70
C SER A 138 -11.97 -13.79 7.24
N PRO A 139 -13.21 -13.35 7.05
CA PRO A 139 -13.68 -12.11 7.69
C PRO A 139 -13.76 -12.29 9.20
N GLY A 140 -13.45 -11.23 9.96
CA GLY A 140 -13.70 -11.18 11.38
C GLY A 140 -15.20 -11.30 11.70
N ARG A 141 -15.51 -11.82 12.88
CA ARG A 141 -16.90 -12.14 13.33
C ARG A 141 -17.80 -10.92 13.45
N TYR A 142 -17.22 -9.77 13.75
CA TYR A 142 -17.97 -8.55 14.05
C TYR A 142 -17.95 -7.57 12.89
N SER A 143 -18.92 -6.69 12.83
CA SER A 143 -19.00 -5.61 11.85
C SER A 143 -19.60 -4.37 12.49
N ASN A 144 -19.32 -3.20 11.89
CA ASN A 144 -19.81 -1.89 12.36
C ASN A 144 -19.30 -1.54 13.77
N ILE A 145 -18.05 -1.90 14.09
CA ILE A 145 -17.40 -1.50 15.32
C ILE A 145 -16.99 -0.05 15.15
N THR A 146 -17.65 0.86 15.85
CA THR A 146 -17.27 2.28 15.86
C THR A 146 -16.07 2.48 16.77
N LEU A 147 -15.02 3.10 16.24
CA LEU A 147 -13.81 3.42 16.98
C LEU A 147 -13.88 4.89 17.40
N GLN A 148 -14.01 5.15 18.70
CA GLN A 148 -14.01 6.51 19.21
C GLN A 148 -12.59 7.07 19.16
N GLN A 149 -12.44 8.28 18.64
CA GLN A 149 -11.19 9.03 18.74
C GLN A 149 -11.21 9.78 20.06
N ASP A 150 -10.29 9.48 20.96
CA ASP A 150 -10.00 10.37 22.07
C ASP A 150 -9.44 11.69 21.54
N ASN A 151 -10.14 12.79 21.85
CA ASN A 151 -9.74 14.16 21.52
C ASN A 151 -8.54 14.66 22.36
N SER A 152 -7.60 13.82 22.70
CA SER A 152 -6.32 14.29 23.23
C SER A 152 -5.46 14.77 22.08
N GLU A 153 -5.16 16.06 22.04
CA GLU A 153 -4.32 16.74 21.08
C GLU A 153 -2.98 16.00 20.90
N SER A 154 -2.88 15.11 19.93
CA SER A 154 -1.60 14.61 19.46
C SER A 154 -1.39 15.06 18.02
N VAL A 155 -0.31 15.82 17.85
CA VAL A 155 0.25 16.24 16.56
C VAL A 155 0.24 15.08 15.60
N ALA A 156 -0.40 15.26 14.45
CA ALA A 156 -0.57 14.25 13.43
C ALA A 156 0.80 13.74 12.94
N ASP A 157 1.23 12.63 13.51
CA ASP A 157 2.28 11.80 12.94
C ASP A 157 1.61 10.84 11.93
N PRO A 158 1.96 10.91 10.63
CA PRO A 158 1.34 10.05 9.62
C PRO A 158 1.54 8.55 9.85
N ASP A 159 2.48 8.16 10.70
CA ASP A 159 2.77 6.75 11.04
C ASP A 159 2.04 6.25 12.30
N ALA A 160 1.26 7.10 12.96
CA ALA A 160 0.61 6.78 14.24
C ALA A 160 -0.75 6.07 14.09
N PHE A 161 -0.82 4.97 13.34
CA PHE A 161 -1.91 3.99 13.51
C PHE A 161 -1.74 3.13 14.78
N ALA A 162 -0.74 3.45 15.62
CA ALA A 162 -0.31 2.60 16.73
C ALA A 162 -0.81 3.02 18.11
N MET A 163 -1.53 4.15 18.27
CA MET A 163 -1.91 4.58 19.63
C MET A 163 -3.32 5.14 19.67
N TYR A 164 -4.27 4.24 19.88
CA TYR A 164 -5.51 4.61 20.58
C TYR A 164 -5.29 4.32 22.06
N ASP A 165 -5.18 5.36 22.87
CA ASP A 165 -5.15 5.26 24.33
C ASP A 165 -6.59 5.28 24.84
N PHE A 166 -6.95 4.33 25.71
CA PHE A 166 -8.30 4.15 26.22
C PHE A 166 -8.44 4.75 27.61
N VAL A 167 -9.48 5.55 27.79
CA VAL A 167 -9.96 5.94 29.11
C VAL A 167 -11.14 5.02 29.47
N GLU A 168 -11.02 4.31 30.59
CA GLU A 168 -12.09 3.52 31.13
C GLU A 168 -13.26 4.45 31.52
N ASP A 169 -14.37 4.35 30.79
CA ASP A 169 -15.67 4.78 31.27
C ASP A 169 -16.76 3.77 30.87
N ASP A 170 -17.61 3.46 31.83
CA ASP A 170 -18.55 2.35 31.86
C ASP A 170 -19.73 2.52 30.90
N GLN A 171 -19.52 2.43 29.56
CA GLN A 171 -20.65 2.40 28.61
C GLN A 171 -20.36 1.59 27.33
N ASP A 172 -21.21 0.59 27.14
CA ASP A 172 -21.60 -0.10 25.91
C ASP A 172 -20.70 -1.22 25.33
N SER A 173 -21.40 -2.25 24.84
CA SER A 173 -20.86 -3.39 24.10
C SER A 173 -19.98 -3.01 22.90
N THR A 174 -20.09 -1.78 22.41
CA THR A 174 -19.30 -1.22 21.31
C THR A 174 -17.87 -0.94 21.74
N ASP A 175 -17.66 -0.39 22.95
CA ASP A 175 -16.34 -0.09 23.49
C ASP A 175 -15.57 -1.39 23.76
N GLN A 176 -16.26 -2.42 24.27
CA GLN A 176 -15.67 -3.76 24.47
C GLN A 176 -15.22 -4.40 23.14
N LEU A 177 -15.95 -4.17 22.05
CA LEU A 177 -15.55 -4.67 20.73
C LEU A 177 -14.40 -3.87 20.14
N ALA A 178 -14.32 -2.56 20.39
CA ALA A 178 -13.19 -1.73 20.02
C ALA A 178 -11.93 -2.18 20.77
N ASP A 179 -12.03 -2.39 22.09
CA ASP A 179 -10.94 -2.92 22.91
C ASP A 179 -10.48 -4.29 22.42
N TYR A 180 -11.41 -5.18 22.13
CA TYR A 180 -11.10 -6.49 21.57
C TYR A 180 -10.28 -6.37 20.29
N LEU A 181 -10.67 -5.49 19.36
CA LEU A 181 -9.99 -5.30 18.09
C LEU A 181 -8.51 -4.91 18.26
N PHE A 182 -8.17 -4.14 19.30
CA PHE A 182 -6.82 -3.65 19.53
C PHE A 182 -5.99 -4.49 20.50
N THR A 183 -6.64 -5.22 21.41
CA THR A 183 -5.95 -6.05 22.42
C THR A 183 -5.81 -7.51 22.01
N ALA A 184 -6.67 -8.01 21.11
CA ALA A 184 -6.57 -9.39 20.63
C ALA A 184 -5.23 -9.64 19.89
N PRO A 185 -4.68 -10.86 20.01
CA PRO A 185 -3.46 -11.22 19.29
C PRO A 185 -3.63 -11.02 17.80
N VAL A 186 -2.72 -10.28 17.20
CA VAL A 186 -2.76 -9.89 15.78
C VAL A 186 -1.65 -10.59 15.01
N GLN A 187 -2.02 -11.19 13.89
CA GLN A 187 -1.10 -11.84 12.96
C GLN A 187 -0.45 -10.80 12.03
N ARG A 188 -1.23 -9.80 11.58
CA ARG A 188 -0.77 -8.78 10.63
C ARG A 188 -1.50 -7.47 10.86
N ILE A 189 -0.74 -6.39 10.71
CA ILE A 189 -1.25 -5.02 10.69
C ILE A 189 -0.88 -4.40 9.35
N GLY A 190 -1.82 -3.74 8.69
CA GLY A 190 -1.57 -3.13 7.41
C GLY A 190 -2.38 -1.88 7.14
N GLN A 191 -1.95 -1.17 6.08
CA GLN A 191 -2.51 0.09 5.63
C GLN A 191 -2.56 0.12 4.11
N ILE A 192 -3.62 0.72 3.58
CA ILE A 192 -3.84 0.96 2.16
C ILE A 192 -4.09 2.45 1.99
N ASP A 193 -3.18 3.14 1.33
CA ASP A 193 -3.32 4.55 0.96
C ASP A 193 -3.70 4.65 -0.50
N ILE A 194 -4.81 5.29 -0.79
CA ILE A 194 -5.30 5.58 -2.14
C ILE A 194 -5.16 7.08 -2.37
N SER A 195 -4.41 7.48 -3.39
CA SER A 195 -4.09 8.88 -3.61
C SER A 195 -4.25 9.27 -5.07
N GLN A 196 -4.66 10.51 -5.28
CA GLN A 196 -4.54 11.19 -6.56
C GLN A 196 -3.06 11.33 -6.94
N GLY A 197 -2.71 11.10 -8.21
CA GLY A 197 -1.33 11.17 -8.66
C GLY A 197 -0.78 12.60 -8.74
N SER A 198 -1.61 13.56 -9.12
CA SER A 198 -1.25 14.97 -9.18
C SER A 198 -2.49 15.85 -9.02
N SER A 199 -2.31 17.07 -8.48
CA SER A 199 -3.37 18.08 -8.38
C SER A 199 -2.88 19.38 -9.01
N ARG A 200 -3.78 20.13 -9.66
CA ARG A 200 -3.50 21.48 -10.17
C ARG A 200 -3.14 22.47 -9.06
N PHE A 201 -3.54 22.17 -7.83
CA PHE A 201 -3.22 22.96 -6.64
C PHE A 201 -1.89 22.54 -5.98
N GLY A 202 -1.11 21.68 -6.67
CA GLY A 202 0.16 21.14 -6.18
C GLY A 202 -0.01 20.08 -5.09
N PRO A 203 1.07 19.77 -4.35
CA PRO A 203 1.06 18.65 -3.40
C PRO A 203 0.02 18.75 -2.27
N ARG A 204 -0.38 19.98 -1.90
CA ARG A 204 -1.39 20.22 -0.85
C ARG A 204 -2.82 19.95 -1.33
N GLY A 205 -3.07 19.99 -2.64
CA GLY A 205 -4.36 19.67 -3.24
C GLY A 205 -4.58 18.18 -3.51
N ILE A 206 -3.58 17.34 -3.30
CA ILE A 206 -3.69 15.90 -3.53
C ILE A 206 -4.66 15.28 -2.52
N VAL A 207 -5.74 14.71 -3.03
CA VAL A 207 -6.69 13.95 -2.23
C VAL A 207 -6.11 12.58 -1.89
N ARG A 208 -6.19 12.22 -0.60
CA ARG A 208 -5.74 10.94 -0.06
C ARG A 208 -6.86 10.30 0.75
N ARG A 209 -7.01 9.00 0.58
CA ARG A 209 -7.95 8.16 1.32
C ARG A 209 -7.18 7.00 1.91
N ARG A 210 -7.57 6.55 3.11
CA ARG A 210 -6.86 5.52 3.85
C ARG A 210 -7.81 4.46 4.38
N LEU A 211 -7.37 3.21 4.27
CA LEU A 211 -7.95 2.08 4.97
C LEU A 211 -6.85 1.39 5.78
N GLY A 212 -7.13 1.08 7.04
CA GLY A 212 -6.32 0.19 7.85
C GLY A 212 -6.87 -1.23 7.83
N TRP A 213 -6.06 -2.23 8.15
CA TRP A 213 -6.59 -3.55 8.46
C TRP A 213 -5.76 -4.27 9.53
N ARG A 214 -6.42 -5.21 10.19
CA ARG A 214 -5.82 -6.12 11.16
C ARG A 214 -6.31 -7.53 10.87
N ASP A 215 -5.38 -8.48 10.78
CA ASP A 215 -5.68 -9.91 10.72
C ASP A 215 -5.51 -10.45 12.14
N LEU A 216 -6.59 -10.72 12.86
CA LEU A 216 -6.55 -11.24 14.21
C LEU A 216 -6.34 -12.76 14.18
N ILE A 217 -5.53 -13.26 15.12
CA ILE A 217 -5.33 -14.70 15.32
C ILE A 217 -6.66 -15.28 15.85
N ASP A 218 -7.09 -16.42 15.30
CA ASP A 218 -8.32 -17.16 15.67
C ASP A 218 -9.64 -16.42 15.43
N ASP A 219 -9.63 -15.28 14.74
CA ASP A 219 -10.87 -14.58 14.37
C ASP A 219 -10.92 -14.30 12.85
N GLY A 220 -10.07 -13.39 12.33
CA GLY A 220 -10.07 -13.07 10.92
C GLY A 220 -9.67 -11.62 10.64
N ARG A 221 -9.96 -11.17 9.42
CA ARG A 221 -9.62 -9.82 8.96
C ARG A 221 -10.66 -8.79 9.33
N TYR A 222 -10.20 -7.67 9.84
CA TYR A 222 -10.97 -6.44 10.03
C TYR A 222 -10.36 -5.32 9.19
N THR A 223 -11.19 -4.63 8.41
CA THR A 223 -10.79 -3.41 7.69
C THR A 223 -11.39 -2.20 8.40
N ILE A 224 -10.56 -1.18 8.60
CA ILE A 224 -10.88 0.04 9.34
C ILE A 224 -10.95 1.20 8.35
N THR A 225 -12.05 1.95 8.32
CA THR A 225 -12.19 3.15 7.48
C THR A 225 -11.37 4.30 8.04
N GLY A 226 -10.88 5.17 7.15
CA GLY A 226 -10.14 6.38 7.54
C GLY A 226 -11.04 7.58 7.91
N ASP A 227 -12.36 7.39 7.97
CA ASP A 227 -13.32 8.45 8.32
C ASP A 227 -13.35 8.67 9.84
N SER A 228 -13.92 9.78 10.29
CA SER A 228 -14.11 10.09 11.70
C SER A 228 -15.61 10.17 12.03
N PRO A 229 -16.13 9.33 12.91
CA PRO A 229 -15.43 8.24 13.60
C PRO A 229 -15.05 7.11 12.63
N ALA A 230 -13.91 6.46 12.89
CA ALA A 230 -13.51 5.28 12.13
C ALA A 230 -14.41 4.10 12.45
N VAL A 231 -14.63 3.22 11.48
CA VAL A 231 -15.46 2.02 11.66
C VAL A 231 -14.70 0.80 11.17
N ALA A 232 -14.65 -0.23 12.04
CA ALA A 232 -14.06 -1.51 11.68
C ALA A 232 -15.13 -2.53 11.26
N HIS A 233 -14.80 -3.29 10.23
CA HIS A 233 -15.68 -4.31 9.65
C HIS A 233 -14.93 -5.62 9.46
N GLY A 234 -15.52 -6.74 9.89
CA GLY A 234 -15.09 -8.06 9.44
C GLY A 234 -15.16 -8.14 7.91
N THR A 235 -14.03 -8.45 7.25
CA THR A 235 -13.85 -8.22 5.82
C THR A 235 -13.16 -9.40 5.15
N ASP A 236 -13.85 -10.00 4.17
CA ASP A 236 -13.24 -10.91 3.20
C ASP A 236 -12.64 -10.14 2.01
N GLY A 237 -12.03 -10.87 1.08
CA GLY A 237 -11.43 -10.27 -0.11
C GLY A 237 -12.43 -9.49 -0.96
N ALA A 238 -13.67 -9.97 -1.11
CA ALA A 238 -14.70 -9.30 -1.92
C ALA A 238 -15.14 -7.98 -1.30
N ARG A 239 -15.35 -7.96 0.02
CA ARG A 239 -15.68 -6.73 0.75
C ARG A 239 -14.53 -5.73 0.71
N MET A 240 -13.28 -6.20 0.87
CA MET A 240 -12.10 -5.35 0.79
C MET A 240 -11.96 -4.68 -0.58
N ILE A 241 -12.19 -5.44 -1.67
CA ILE A 241 -12.23 -4.89 -3.03
C ILE A 241 -13.28 -3.78 -3.15
N ASN A 242 -14.49 -3.99 -2.61
CA ASN A 242 -15.55 -2.99 -2.65
C ASN A 242 -15.17 -1.73 -1.84
N MET A 243 -14.57 -1.88 -0.67
CA MET A 243 -14.10 -0.74 0.14
C MET A 243 -13.03 0.06 -0.60
N ILE A 244 -12.01 -0.60 -1.17
CA ILE A 244 -10.98 0.07 -1.97
C ILE A 244 -11.60 0.80 -3.18
N ASN A 245 -12.56 0.17 -3.88
CA ASN A 245 -13.24 0.81 -5.01
C ASN A 245 -14.06 2.04 -4.59
N THR A 246 -14.64 2.04 -3.40
CA THR A 246 -15.33 3.22 -2.84
C THR A 246 -14.36 4.38 -2.65
N GLU A 247 -13.17 4.10 -2.08
CA GLU A 247 -12.15 5.14 -1.90
C GLU A 247 -11.55 5.62 -3.24
N ILE A 248 -11.35 4.71 -4.21
CA ILE A 248 -10.96 5.09 -5.58
C ILE A 248 -12.01 6.02 -6.20
N ALA A 249 -13.30 5.72 -6.03
CA ALA A 249 -14.38 6.55 -6.57
C ALA A 249 -14.39 7.97 -5.95
N ALA A 250 -14.11 8.08 -4.65
CA ALA A 250 -13.97 9.38 -3.99
C ALA A 250 -12.80 10.19 -4.56
N VAL A 251 -11.64 9.55 -4.79
CA VAL A 251 -10.49 10.22 -5.44
C VAL A 251 -10.81 10.61 -6.88
N VAL A 252 -11.49 9.74 -7.65
CA VAL A 252 -11.93 10.06 -9.03
C VAL A 252 -12.87 11.26 -9.04
N SER A 253 -13.80 11.34 -8.08
CA SER A 253 -14.71 12.51 -7.98
C SER A 253 -13.91 13.79 -7.77
N ALA A 254 -12.97 13.80 -6.84
CA ALA A 254 -12.12 14.96 -6.59
C ALA A 254 -11.32 15.41 -7.84
N ILE A 255 -10.77 14.44 -8.60
CA ILE A 255 -10.08 14.74 -9.87
C ILE A 255 -11.02 15.40 -10.89
N LYS A 256 -12.28 14.93 -10.96
CA LYS A 256 -13.27 15.52 -11.88
C LYS A 256 -13.66 16.94 -11.46
N ASP A 257 -13.86 17.15 -10.16
CA ASP A 257 -14.20 18.46 -9.61
C ASP A 257 -13.09 19.48 -9.91
N GLU A 258 -11.82 19.10 -9.71
CA GLU A 258 -10.68 19.93 -10.08
C GLU A 258 -10.60 20.31 -11.58
N ARG A 259 -11.13 19.47 -12.47
CA ARG A 259 -11.12 19.73 -13.91
C ARG A 259 -12.26 20.63 -14.37
N THR A 260 -13.30 20.76 -13.54
CA THR A 260 -14.51 21.52 -13.86
C THR A 260 -14.43 22.96 -13.37
N ASP A 261 -13.68 23.24 -12.30
CA ASP A 261 -13.34 24.57 -11.77
C ASP A 261 -12.16 25.21 -12.52
#